data_e53cb43dc85370b2cfcf5106252e4283
#
_entry.id   e53cb43dc85370b2cfcf5106252e4283
#
_cell.length_a   1.000
_cell.length_b   1.000
_cell.length_c   1.000
_cell.angle_alpha   90.00
_cell.angle_beta   90.00
_cell.angle_gamma   90.00
#
_symmetry.space_group_name_H-M   'P 1'
#
loop_
_entity.id
_entity.type
_entity.pdbx_description
1 polymer ?
#
loop_
_entity_poly.entity_id
_entity_poly.type
_entity_poly.pdbx_seq_one_letter_code
_entity_poly.pdbx_strand_id
1 'polypeptide(L)'
;MRLYDRHGSRPIFKGVNSMQDYSFLFNTSSSNSTGSSYSWLSEYANIKNGTYKKVLKAYYAKKSDSTDQTTDSNKSTATKDTQDKTATALDKVQAAGKELVSSADALTTMGSKSLFRQKEITTTNEDGTQTTELGYDKDAIYSAVKKFADNYNALLDASSSKDNQSTSVLRQTQNLISQTQKYAKTLGNAGITIGTDNKLTVNEKSFKEADMSTVKALFGGKASFASSVSDKASAIAISANSEANKQSLYNSTGNYSNYSTGNLMSDFF
;
A
#
# COMPACT_ATOMS: atom_id res chain seq x y z
N MET A 1 33.27 30.09 63.03
CA MET A 1 34.42 29.23 63.30
C MET A 1 34.30 27.96 62.50
N ARG A 2 35.27 27.68 61.66
CA ARG A 2 35.28 26.55 60.70
C ARG A 2 35.51 25.25 61.45
N LEU A 3 34.89 24.20 61.04
CA LEU A 3 35.54 22.88 60.99
C LEU A 3 34.84 22.03 59.91
N TYR A 4 35.59 21.74 58.88
CA TYR A 4 35.33 20.69 57.88
C TYR A 4 35.54 19.37 58.56
N ASP A 5 34.65 18.40 58.32
CA ASP A 5 35.02 17.01 58.43
C ASP A 5 34.69 16.25 57.12
N ARG A 6 35.75 15.62 56.61
CA ARG A 6 35.75 14.76 55.44
C ARG A 6 35.26 13.41 55.84
N HIS A 7 34.22 12.92 55.22
CA HIS A 7 34.15 11.54 54.78
C HIS A 7 32.91 11.37 53.91
N GLY A 8 33.16 11.21 52.61
CA GLY A 8 32.12 10.91 51.63
C GLY A 8 31.61 9.48 51.81
N SER A 9 30.39 9.36 52.26
CA SER A 9 29.64 8.12 52.21
C SER A 9 28.64 8.19 51.04
N ARG A 10 28.95 7.49 49.97
CA ARG A 10 28.01 7.28 48.87
C ARG A 10 26.87 6.37 49.37
N PRO A 11 25.61 6.58 49.06
CA PRO A 11 24.55 5.66 49.37
C PRO A 11 24.75 4.38 48.60
N ILE A 12 24.82 3.27 49.35
CA ILE A 12 24.85 1.92 48.83
C ILE A 12 23.46 1.56 48.31
N PHE A 13 23.28 1.62 47.01
CA PHE A 13 22.14 1.00 46.37
C PHE A 13 22.31 -0.52 46.43
N LYS A 14 21.66 -1.14 47.43
CA LYS A 14 21.41 -2.57 47.45
C LYS A 14 20.27 -2.86 46.50
N GLY A 15 20.54 -3.71 45.51
CA GLY A 15 19.50 -4.36 44.73
C GLY A 15 19.51 -3.99 43.25
N VAL A 16 20.59 -4.31 42.55
CA VAL A 16 20.51 -4.51 41.10
C VAL A 16 21.01 -5.93 40.86
N ASN A 17 20.06 -6.76 40.42
CA ASN A 17 20.34 -8.10 39.93
C ASN A 17 21.48 -8.00 38.91
N SER A 18 22.49 -8.84 39.08
CA SER A 18 23.61 -8.97 38.17
C SER A 18 23.10 -9.10 36.73
N MET A 19 23.20 -8.06 35.92
CA MET A 19 23.24 -8.23 34.47
C MET A 19 24.36 -9.23 34.20
N GLN A 20 23.99 -10.45 33.85
CA GLN A 20 24.96 -11.39 33.33
C GLN A 20 25.57 -10.77 32.11
N ASP A 21 26.87 -10.57 32.18
CA ASP A 21 27.68 -10.01 31.14
C ASP A 21 27.68 -10.97 29.92
N TYR A 22 26.95 -10.60 28.88
CA TYR A 22 26.93 -11.32 27.62
C TYR A 22 28.08 -10.89 26.67
N SER A 23 29.10 -10.21 27.20
CA SER A 23 30.25 -9.75 26.40
C SER A 23 31.00 -10.90 25.69
N PHE A 24 30.82 -12.16 26.15
CA PHE A 24 31.37 -13.34 25.47
C PHE A 24 30.76 -13.59 24.08
N LEU A 25 29.54 -13.06 23.83
CA LEU A 25 28.90 -13.17 22.51
C LEU A 25 29.48 -12.21 21.47
N PHE A 26 30.19 -11.18 21.92
CA PHE A 26 30.79 -10.16 21.10
C PHE A 26 32.32 -10.12 21.22
N ASN A 27 32.89 -11.11 21.89
CA ASN A 27 34.36 -11.21 22.00
C ASN A 27 34.95 -11.74 20.67
N THR A 28 35.04 -10.84 19.71
CA THR A 28 35.93 -11.01 18.59
C THR A 28 37.34 -10.83 19.12
N SER A 29 38.04 -11.94 19.37
CA SER A 29 39.45 -11.93 19.63
C SER A 29 40.15 -11.09 18.57
N SER A 30 40.61 -9.93 18.99
CA SER A 30 41.49 -9.05 18.21
C SER A 30 42.77 -9.79 17.95
N SER A 31 42.86 -10.57 16.88
CA SER A 31 44.10 -10.93 16.25
C SER A 31 44.25 -10.07 15.01
N ASN A 32 45.22 -9.17 15.11
CA ASN A 32 45.77 -8.40 14.02
C ASN A 32 46.00 -9.32 12.80
N SER A 33 45.19 -9.19 11.76
CA SER A 33 45.58 -9.57 10.41
C SER A 33 44.82 -8.72 9.40
N THR A 34 45.55 -7.99 8.64
CA THR A 34 45.26 -7.29 7.41
C THR A 34 44.29 -8.07 6.50
N GLY A 35 43.18 -7.44 6.18
CA GLY A 35 42.42 -7.74 4.98
C GLY A 35 41.53 -8.96 5.05
N SER A 36 40.24 -8.75 5.24
CA SER A 36 39.28 -9.60 4.54
C SER A 36 37.86 -9.08 4.69
N SER A 37 37.23 -8.81 3.57
CA SER A 37 35.83 -8.44 3.36
C SER A 37 34.86 -9.58 3.59
N TYR A 38 35.12 -10.52 4.49
CA TYR A 38 34.32 -11.75 4.67
C TYR A 38 33.69 -11.90 6.05
N SER A 39 33.59 -10.84 6.85
CA SER A 39 32.90 -10.91 8.16
C SER A 39 31.42 -11.32 8.05
N TRP A 40 30.78 -10.95 6.94
CA TRP A 40 29.40 -11.33 6.65
C TRP A 40 29.21 -12.85 6.44
N LEU A 41 30.24 -13.58 6.00
CA LEU A 41 30.21 -15.03 5.85
C LEU A 41 30.19 -15.74 7.21
N SER A 42 30.88 -15.20 8.21
CA SER A 42 30.84 -15.75 9.57
C SER A 42 29.49 -15.49 10.25
N GLU A 43 28.91 -14.33 10.04
CA GLU A 43 27.54 -14.01 10.48
C GLU A 43 26.49 -14.90 9.80
N TYR A 44 26.62 -15.09 8.49
CA TYR A 44 25.76 -16.00 7.74
C TYR A 44 25.89 -17.45 8.22
N ALA A 45 27.10 -17.93 8.50
CA ALA A 45 27.35 -19.26 9.06
C ALA A 45 26.71 -19.43 10.44
N ASN A 46 26.79 -18.41 11.30
CA ASN A 46 26.16 -18.40 12.62
C ASN A 46 24.63 -18.44 12.54
N ILE A 47 24.04 -17.73 11.59
CA ILE A 47 22.60 -17.77 11.32
C ILE A 47 22.19 -19.15 10.79
N LYS A 48 22.94 -19.68 9.81
CA LYS A 48 22.68 -21.00 9.19
C LYS A 48 22.85 -22.16 10.17
N ASN A 49 23.82 -22.09 11.07
CA ASN A 49 24.09 -23.11 12.11
C ASN A 49 23.09 -23.02 13.29
N GLY A 50 22.13 -22.13 13.24
CA GLY A 50 21.05 -22.03 14.23
C GLY A 50 21.49 -21.51 15.59
N THR A 51 22.69 -20.93 15.72
CA THR A 51 23.18 -20.36 16.98
C THR A 51 22.26 -19.24 17.47
N TYR A 52 21.81 -18.37 16.56
CA TYR A 52 20.81 -17.34 16.86
C TYR A 52 19.48 -17.91 17.35
N LYS A 53 19.04 -19.01 16.71
CA LYS A 53 17.79 -19.72 17.12
C LYS A 53 17.92 -20.32 18.51
N LYS A 54 19.10 -20.83 18.90
CA LYS A 54 19.33 -21.37 20.26
C LYS A 54 19.30 -20.26 21.32
N VAL A 55 19.90 -19.10 21.03
CA VAL A 55 19.87 -17.93 21.94
C VAL A 55 18.45 -17.41 22.11
N LEU A 56 17.71 -17.29 21.00
CA LEU A 56 16.32 -16.84 21.01
C LEU A 56 15.43 -17.81 21.81
N LYS A 57 15.60 -19.13 21.60
CA LYS A 57 14.86 -20.16 22.34
C LYS A 57 15.19 -20.11 23.82
N ALA A 58 16.45 -19.91 24.22
CA ALA A 58 16.86 -19.79 25.64
C ALA A 58 16.29 -18.51 26.28
N TYR A 59 16.24 -17.40 25.53
CA TYR A 59 15.63 -16.15 25.98
C TYR A 59 14.12 -16.30 26.27
N TYR A 60 13.39 -16.92 25.36
CA TYR A 60 11.95 -17.14 25.54
C TYR A 60 11.65 -18.23 26.58
N ALA A 61 12.47 -19.28 26.70
CA ALA A 61 12.31 -20.29 27.77
C ALA A 61 12.50 -19.67 29.14
N LYS A 62 13.44 -18.75 29.32
CA LYS A 62 13.66 -18.08 30.62
C LYS A 62 12.55 -17.06 30.95
N LYS A 63 11.85 -16.54 29.98
CA LYS A 63 10.70 -15.64 30.18
C LYS A 63 9.43 -16.39 30.59
N SER A 64 9.33 -17.68 30.29
CA SER A 64 8.19 -18.51 30.67
C SER A 64 8.28 -19.04 32.12
N ASP A 65 9.49 -19.02 32.71
CA ASP A 65 9.69 -19.55 34.06
C ASP A 65 9.50 -18.51 35.18
N SER A 66 9.26 -17.25 34.85
CA SER A 66 9.16 -16.16 35.84
C SER A 66 7.80 -15.46 35.86
N THR A 67 6.72 -16.15 35.51
CA THR A 67 5.38 -15.59 35.69
C THR A 67 4.42 -16.65 36.13
N ASP A 68 3.99 -16.49 37.37
CA ASP A 68 2.88 -17.17 38.01
C ASP A 68 1.61 -17.11 37.11
N GLN A 69 0.86 -18.20 37.17
CA GLN A 69 -0.35 -18.44 36.42
C GLN A 69 -1.32 -17.25 36.41
N THR A 70 -1.57 -16.70 35.23
CA THR A 70 -2.91 -16.26 34.88
C THR A 70 -3.10 -16.49 33.37
N THR A 71 -4.05 -17.35 33.09
CA THR A 71 -4.59 -17.68 31.77
C THR A 71 -4.79 -16.47 30.89
N ASP A 72 -3.96 -16.30 29.85
CA ASP A 72 -4.20 -15.35 28.78
C ASP A 72 -4.19 -16.04 27.41
N SER A 73 -5.13 -17.00 27.27
CA SER A 73 -5.43 -17.66 25.99
C SER A 73 -6.09 -16.70 24.99
N ASN A 74 -6.54 -15.54 25.46
CA ASN A 74 -7.26 -14.55 24.61
C ASN A 74 -6.35 -13.61 23.79
N LYS A 75 -5.08 -13.45 24.17
CA LYS A 75 -4.20 -12.47 23.52
C LYS A 75 -3.64 -12.94 22.18
N SER A 76 -3.39 -14.24 22.03
CA SER A 76 -2.89 -14.82 20.78
C SER A 76 -3.98 -14.89 19.69
N THR A 77 -5.22 -15.14 20.08
CA THR A 77 -6.37 -15.21 19.15
C THR A 77 -6.73 -13.83 18.64
N ALA A 78 -6.77 -12.81 19.52
CA ALA A 78 -7.05 -11.43 19.13
C ALA A 78 -6.00 -10.85 18.15
N THR A 79 -4.72 -11.19 18.34
CA THR A 79 -3.64 -10.74 17.44
C THR A 79 -3.74 -11.40 16.06
N LYS A 80 -4.09 -12.69 16.01
CA LYS A 80 -4.27 -13.44 14.77
C LYS A 80 -5.46 -12.91 13.98
N ASP A 81 -6.61 -12.73 14.61
CA ASP A 81 -7.82 -12.20 13.97
C ASP A 81 -7.60 -10.79 13.39
N THR A 82 -6.80 -9.95 14.06
CA THR A 82 -6.47 -8.61 13.59
C THR A 82 -5.55 -8.68 12.38
N GLN A 83 -4.54 -9.56 12.38
CA GLN A 83 -3.62 -9.73 11.25
C GLN A 83 -4.35 -10.28 10.02
N ASP A 84 -5.23 -11.28 10.18
CA ASP A 84 -6.01 -11.84 9.07
C ASP A 84 -6.96 -10.79 8.45
N LYS A 85 -7.59 -9.95 9.28
CA LYS A 85 -8.44 -8.84 8.81
C LYS A 85 -7.64 -7.78 8.06
N THR A 86 -6.46 -7.43 8.56
CA THR A 86 -5.59 -6.44 7.88
C THR A 86 -5.06 -7.00 6.57
N ALA A 87 -4.66 -8.27 6.49
CA ALA A 87 -4.26 -8.90 5.24
C ALA A 87 -5.41 -8.89 4.21
N THR A 88 -6.61 -9.29 4.62
CA THR A 88 -7.81 -9.24 3.78
C THR A 88 -8.15 -7.82 3.32
N ALA A 89 -7.97 -6.81 4.17
CA ALA A 89 -8.18 -5.41 3.79
C ALA A 89 -7.16 -4.95 2.74
N LEU A 90 -5.90 -5.32 2.89
CA LEU A 90 -4.84 -5.00 1.93
C LEU A 90 -5.04 -5.70 0.58
N ASP A 91 -5.53 -6.95 0.57
CA ASP A 91 -5.90 -7.65 -0.66
C ASP A 91 -7.03 -6.92 -1.41
N LYS A 92 -8.03 -6.39 -0.68
CA LYS A 92 -9.10 -5.57 -1.28
C LYS A 92 -8.56 -4.28 -1.87
N VAL A 93 -7.62 -3.61 -1.20
CA VAL A 93 -6.96 -2.40 -1.72
C VAL A 93 -6.18 -2.73 -2.99
N GLN A 94 -5.44 -3.83 -3.00
CA GLN A 94 -4.70 -4.27 -4.18
C GLN A 94 -5.63 -4.56 -5.36
N ALA A 95 -6.72 -5.31 -5.13
CA ALA A 95 -7.70 -5.62 -6.16
C ALA A 95 -8.37 -4.35 -6.72
N ALA A 96 -8.84 -3.45 -5.84
CA ALA A 96 -9.44 -2.18 -6.26
C ALA A 96 -8.46 -1.29 -7.03
N GLY A 97 -7.17 -1.28 -6.64
CA GLY A 97 -6.12 -0.58 -7.36
C GLY A 97 -5.92 -1.13 -8.78
N LYS A 98 -5.85 -2.44 -8.94
CA LYS A 98 -5.74 -3.10 -10.25
C LYS A 98 -6.96 -2.81 -11.15
N GLU A 99 -8.16 -2.81 -10.60
CA GLU A 99 -9.39 -2.50 -11.33
C GLU A 99 -9.40 -1.03 -11.82
N LEU A 100 -8.93 -0.10 -10.99
CA LEU A 100 -8.82 1.30 -11.38
C LEU A 100 -7.77 1.47 -12.50
N VAL A 101 -6.61 0.80 -12.40
CA VAL A 101 -5.60 0.78 -13.47
C VAL A 101 -6.20 0.27 -14.78
N SER A 102 -6.88 -0.88 -14.74
CA SER A 102 -7.52 -1.47 -15.92
C SER A 102 -8.55 -0.53 -16.57
N SER A 103 -9.38 0.15 -15.78
CA SER A 103 -10.35 1.11 -16.30
C SER A 103 -9.70 2.38 -16.86
N ALA A 104 -8.61 2.85 -16.25
CA ALA A 104 -7.82 3.96 -16.77
C ALA A 104 -7.12 3.61 -18.09
N ASP A 105 -6.56 2.40 -18.21
CA ASP A 105 -5.91 1.92 -19.43
C ASP A 105 -6.88 1.79 -20.60
N ALA A 106 -8.12 1.36 -20.32
CA ALA A 106 -9.19 1.35 -21.35
C ALA A 106 -9.46 2.75 -21.90
N LEU A 107 -9.43 3.79 -21.06
CA LEU A 107 -9.61 5.19 -21.46
C LEU A 107 -8.38 5.76 -22.17
N THR A 108 -7.18 5.43 -21.71
CA THR A 108 -5.92 5.98 -22.25
C THR A 108 -5.40 5.26 -23.49
N THR A 109 -6.05 4.16 -23.88
CA THR A 109 -5.71 3.39 -25.10
C THR A 109 -5.75 4.28 -26.33
N MET A 110 -4.69 4.20 -27.14
CA MET A 110 -4.52 5.01 -28.36
C MET A 110 -4.70 4.18 -29.64
N GLY A 111 -4.75 4.86 -30.78
CA GLY A 111 -4.84 4.23 -32.09
C GLY A 111 -6.25 3.74 -32.44
N SER A 112 -6.35 2.61 -33.14
CA SER A 112 -7.62 2.07 -33.66
C SER A 112 -8.59 1.63 -32.56
N LYS A 113 -8.07 1.31 -31.37
CA LYS A 113 -8.85 0.86 -30.20
C LYS A 113 -9.25 2.00 -29.27
N SER A 114 -8.85 3.24 -29.57
CA SER A 114 -9.17 4.40 -28.72
C SER A 114 -10.67 4.68 -28.69
N LEU A 115 -11.23 4.84 -27.48
CA LEU A 115 -12.59 5.33 -27.29
C LEU A 115 -12.79 6.77 -27.81
N PHE A 116 -11.72 7.56 -27.85
CA PHE A 116 -11.71 8.95 -28.35
C PHE A 116 -11.41 9.05 -29.83
N ARG A 117 -11.62 7.98 -30.58
CA ARG A 117 -11.59 8.01 -32.04
C ARG A 117 -12.96 8.44 -32.55
N GLN A 118 -12.98 9.42 -33.46
CA GLN A 118 -14.20 9.78 -34.18
C GLN A 118 -14.60 8.64 -35.12
N LYS A 119 -15.87 8.37 -35.19
CA LYS A 119 -16.50 7.39 -36.07
C LYS A 119 -17.78 7.98 -36.65
N GLU A 120 -18.26 7.38 -37.73
CA GLU A 120 -19.54 7.73 -38.31
C GLU A 120 -20.67 7.36 -37.34
N ILE A 121 -21.47 8.35 -36.97
CA ILE A 121 -22.64 8.20 -36.13
C ILE A 121 -23.86 8.52 -36.97
N THR A 122 -24.72 7.53 -37.16
CA THR A 122 -25.97 7.71 -37.87
C THR A 122 -27.08 8.03 -36.86
N THR A 123 -27.67 9.21 -37.01
CA THR A 123 -28.81 9.65 -36.19
C THR A 123 -30.06 9.61 -37.07
N THR A 124 -31.14 8.99 -36.58
CA THR A 124 -32.45 9.02 -37.23
C THR A 124 -33.24 10.20 -36.66
N ASN A 125 -33.57 11.15 -37.51
CA ASN A 125 -34.37 12.32 -37.17
C ASN A 125 -35.84 11.93 -36.96
N GLU A 126 -36.62 12.83 -36.35
CA GLU A 126 -38.06 12.60 -36.10
C GLU A 126 -38.88 12.41 -37.39
N ASP A 127 -38.38 12.90 -38.50
CA ASP A 127 -38.98 12.76 -39.83
C ASP A 127 -38.60 11.45 -40.56
N GLY A 128 -37.84 10.56 -39.89
CA GLY A 128 -37.37 9.30 -40.46
C GLY A 128 -36.13 9.42 -41.35
N THR A 129 -35.57 10.61 -41.54
CA THR A 129 -34.32 10.80 -42.30
C THR A 129 -33.12 10.39 -41.46
N GLN A 130 -32.15 9.76 -42.10
CA GLN A 130 -30.89 9.39 -41.43
C GLN A 130 -29.80 10.38 -41.80
N THR A 131 -29.19 10.97 -40.78
CA THR A 131 -28.02 11.85 -40.94
C THR A 131 -26.80 11.13 -40.37
N THR A 132 -25.73 11.02 -41.17
CA THR A 132 -24.45 10.43 -40.74
C THR A 132 -23.40 11.50 -40.59
N GLU A 133 -22.87 11.66 -39.38
CA GLU A 133 -21.85 12.66 -39.08
C GLU A 133 -20.65 12.00 -38.36
N LEU A 134 -19.45 12.57 -38.56
CA LEU A 134 -18.27 12.17 -37.80
C LEU A 134 -18.34 12.71 -36.37
N GLY A 135 -18.45 11.84 -35.42
CA GLY A 135 -18.57 12.21 -34.02
C GLY A 135 -17.92 11.22 -33.06
N TYR A 136 -18.03 11.53 -31.77
CA TYR A 136 -17.58 10.65 -30.69
C TYR A 136 -18.77 9.84 -30.19
N ASP A 137 -18.52 8.55 -29.89
CA ASP A 137 -19.50 7.70 -29.17
C ASP A 137 -19.56 8.12 -27.69
N LYS A 138 -20.41 9.13 -27.44
CA LYS A 138 -20.55 9.68 -26.08
C LYS A 138 -21.05 8.68 -25.06
N ASP A 139 -21.86 7.71 -25.47
CA ASP A 139 -22.41 6.68 -24.59
C ASP A 139 -21.31 5.69 -24.15
N ALA A 140 -20.49 5.23 -25.09
CA ALA A 140 -19.36 4.36 -24.79
C ALA A 140 -18.31 5.08 -23.92
N ILE A 141 -18.02 6.35 -24.20
CA ILE A 141 -17.09 7.16 -23.41
C ILE A 141 -17.65 7.39 -22.01
N TYR A 142 -18.94 7.75 -21.88
CA TYR A 142 -19.60 7.91 -20.59
C TYR A 142 -19.52 6.65 -19.74
N SER A 143 -19.87 5.49 -20.32
CA SER A 143 -19.83 4.20 -19.63
C SER A 143 -18.44 3.86 -19.11
N ALA A 144 -17.41 4.12 -19.92
CA ALA A 144 -16.02 3.90 -19.52
C ALA A 144 -15.56 4.86 -18.41
N VAL A 145 -15.91 6.15 -18.51
CA VAL A 145 -15.59 7.16 -17.48
C VAL A 145 -16.35 6.89 -16.20
N LYS A 146 -17.62 6.45 -16.28
CA LYS A 146 -18.39 6.05 -15.11
C LYS A 146 -17.73 4.86 -14.40
N LYS A 147 -17.33 3.82 -15.15
CA LYS A 147 -16.61 2.68 -14.59
C LYS A 147 -15.30 3.10 -13.91
N PHE A 148 -14.56 4.01 -14.53
CA PHE A 148 -13.34 4.58 -13.94
C PHE A 148 -13.64 5.30 -12.62
N ALA A 149 -14.69 6.13 -12.56
CA ALA A 149 -15.10 6.84 -11.35
C ALA A 149 -15.57 5.87 -10.25
N ASP A 150 -16.32 4.83 -10.60
CA ASP A 150 -16.77 3.79 -9.67
C ASP A 150 -15.55 3.03 -9.09
N ASN A 151 -14.56 2.66 -9.91
CA ASN A 151 -13.34 2.00 -9.45
C ASN A 151 -12.44 2.92 -8.61
N TYR A 152 -12.38 4.22 -8.95
CA TYR A 152 -11.71 5.22 -8.12
C TYR A 152 -12.33 5.28 -6.72
N ASN A 153 -13.66 5.34 -6.64
CA ASN A 153 -14.39 5.36 -5.39
C ASN A 153 -14.19 4.06 -4.58
N ALA A 154 -14.20 2.90 -5.26
CA ALA A 154 -13.94 1.61 -4.63
C ALA A 154 -12.54 1.52 -4.02
N LEU A 155 -11.51 2.09 -4.69
CA LEU A 155 -10.16 2.17 -4.15
C LEU A 155 -10.09 3.07 -2.91
N LEU A 156 -10.80 4.22 -2.89
CA LEU A 156 -10.88 5.07 -1.71
C LEU A 156 -11.54 4.34 -0.55
N ASP A 157 -12.65 3.64 -0.78
CA ASP A 157 -13.37 2.88 0.24
C ASP A 157 -12.50 1.76 0.82
N ALA A 158 -11.85 0.98 -0.04
CA ALA A 158 -10.95 -0.09 0.40
C ALA A 158 -9.78 0.47 1.22
N SER A 159 -9.17 1.58 0.77
CA SER A 159 -8.04 2.22 1.45
C SER A 159 -8.42 2.85 2.79
N SER A 160 -9.66 3.32 2.94
CA SER A 160 -10.19 3.95 4.16
C SER A 160 -10.78 2.94 5.15
N SER A 161 -10.74 1.66 4.83
CA SER A 161 -11.24 0.60 5.72
C SER A 161 -10.55 0.65 7.09
N LYS A 162 -11.31 0.44 8.16
CA LYS A 162 -10.79 0.40 9.54
C LYS A 162 -9.75 -0.72 9.75
N ASP A 163 -9.84 -1.75 8.95
CA ASP A 163 -8.92 -2.89 9.00
C ASP A 163 -7.62 -2.62 8.22
N ASN A 164 -7.58 -1.56 7.39
CA ASN A 164 -6.36 -1.11 6.73
C ASN A 164 -5.55 -0.21 7.67
N GLN A 165 -4.52 -0.77 8.28
CA GLN A 165 -3.60 -0.05 9.18
C GLN A 165 -2.29 0.36 8.50
N SER A 166 -2.16 0.19 7.18
CA SER A 166 -0.95 0.54 6.45
C SER A 166 -0.82 2.04 6.23
N THR A 167 0.13 2.65 6.93
CA THR A 167 0.47 4.07 6.75
C THR A 167 0.98 4.38 5.34
N SER A 168 1.61 3.40 4.68
CA SER A 168 2.08 3.53 3.30
C SER A 168 0.90 3.66 2.34
N VAL A 169 -0.08 2.76 2.43
CA VAL A 169 -1.32 2.81 1.62
C VAL A 169 -2.07 4.12 1.86
N LEU A 170 -2.29 4.51 3.12
CA LEU A 170 -2.99 5.75 3.47
C LEU A 170 -2.31 6.99 2.87
N ARG A 171 -0.99 7.07 2.94
CA ARG A 171 -0.21 8.18 2.37
C ARG A 171 -0.33 8.22 0.84
N GLN A 172 -0.24 7.07 0.16
CA GLN A 172 -0.41 7.01 -1.29
C GLN A 172 -1.83 7.39 -1.71
N THR A 173 -2.84 6.96 -0.97
CA THR A 173 -4.24 7.36 -1.18
C THR A 173 -4.43 8.87 -1.02
N GLN A 174 -3.80 9.48 -0.02
CA GLN A 174 -3.83 10.94 0.15
C GLN A 174 -3.16 11.68 -1.03
N ASN A 175 -2.09 11.12 -1.59
CA ASN A 175 -1.45 11.66 -2.80
C ASN A 175 -2.38 11.56 -4.02
N LEU A 176 -3.12 10.46 -4.16
CA LEU A 176 -4.13 10.29 -5.21
C LEU A 176 -5.24 11.34 -5.08
N ILE A 177 -5.80 11.52 -3.88
CA ILE A 177 -6.82 12.54 -3.59
C ILE A 177 -6.31 13.94 -3.93
N SER A 178 -5.13 14.30 -3.44
CA SER A 178 -4.52 15.62 -3.67
C SER A 178 -4.27 15.88 -5.16
N GLN A 179 -3.88 14.85 -5.91
CA GLN A 179 -3.73 14.94 -7.37
C GLN A 179 -5.09 15.15 -8.05
N THR A 180 -6.12 14.41 -7.65
CA THR A 180 -7.48 14.52 -8.20
C THR A 180 -8.06 15.91 -7.96
N GLN A 181 -7.86 16.49 -6.79
CA GLN A 181 -8.34 17.83 -6.44
C GLN A 181 -7.77 18.94 -7.33
N LYS A 182 -6.53 18.77 -7.85
CA LYS A 182 -5.95 19.73 -8.81
C LYS A 182 -6.74 19.82 -10.12
N TYR A 183 -7.46 18.76 -10.46
CA TYR A 183 -8.28 18.69 -11.66
C TYR A 183 -9.76 19.04 -11.41
N ALA A 184 -10.15 19.43 -10.18
CA ALA A 184 -11.55 19.65 -9.79
C ALA A 184 -12.31 20.56 -10.78
N LYS A 185 -11.72 21.69 -11.18
CA LYS A 185 -12.34 22.62 -12.14
C LYS A 185 -12.53 21.97 -13.51
N THR A 186 -11.52 21.28 -14.04
CA THR A 186 -11.58 20.65 -15.36
C THR A 186 -12.54 19.45 -15.36
N LEU A 187 -12.56 18.68 -14.28
CA LEU A 187 -13.54 17.61 -14.07
C LEU A 187 -14.96 18.17 -14.01
N GLY A 188 -15.18 19.28 -13.29
CA GLY A 188 -16.47 19.97 -13.27
C GLY A 188 -16.98 20.40 -14.64
N ASN A 189 -16.09 20.90 -15.50
CA ASN A 189 -16.41 21.25 -16.89
C ASN A 189 -16.79 20.02 -17.73
N ALA A 190 -16.33 18.83 -17.33
CA ALA A 190 -16.72 17.56 -17.95
C ALA A 190 -17.93 16.88 -17.29
N GLY A 191 -18.64 17.57 -16.40
CA GLY A 191 -19.80 17.01 -15.69
C GLY A 191 -19.45 16.02 -14.57
N ILE A 192 -18.21 16.08 -14.03
CA ILE A 192 -17.73 15.22 -12.96
C ILE A 192 -17.45 16.07 -11.74
N THR A 193 -18.07 15.74 -10.61
CA THR A 193 -17.91 16.45 -9.35
C THR A 193 -17.14 15.60 -8.33
N ILE A 194 -16.36 16.27 -7.47
CA ILE A 194 -15.68 15.67 -6.35
C ILE A 194 -16.51 15.97 -5.10
N GLY A 195 -17.00 14.93 -4.42
CA GLY A 195 -17.75 15.06 -3.16
C GLY A 195 -16.86 15.46 -1.97
N THR A 196 -17.49 15.76 -0.86
CA THR A 196 -16.80 16.05 0.42
C THR A 196 -16.03 14.83 0.96
N ASP A 197 -16.40 13.65 0.54
CA ASP A 197 -15.73 12.37 0.78
C ASP A 197 -14.60 12.06 -0.23
N ASN A 198 -14.27 13.02 -1.10
CA ASN A 198 -13.31 12.93 -2.20
C ASN A 198 -13.70 11.93 -3.31
N LYS A 199 -14.93 11.42 -3.31
CA LYS A 199 -15.44 10.53 -4.34
C LYS A 199 -15.85 11.29 -5.60
N LEU A 200 -15.74 10.60 -6.73
CA LEU A 200 -16.12 11.12 -8.03
C LEU A 200 -17.59 10.75 -8.32
N THR A 201 -18.37 11.72 -8.76
CA THR A 201 -19.74 11.53 -9.26
C THR A 201 -19.81 12.06 -10.68
N VAL A 202 -20.26 11.22 -11.62
CA VAL A 202 -20.42 11.59 -13.03
C VAL A 202 -21.90 11.86 -13.30
N ASN A 203 -22.23 13.09 -13.69
CA ASN A 203 -23.58 13.44 -14.12
C ASN A 203 -23.70 13.14 -15.63
N GLU A 204 -24.56 12.20 -15.98
CA GLU A 204 -24.70 11.73 -17.37
C GLU A 204 -25.08 12.84 -18.33
N LYS A 205 -26.08 13.66 -17.99
CA LYS A 205 -26.54 14.73 -18.85
C LYS A 205 -25.44 15.76 -19.09
N SER A 206 -24.86 16.27 -18.01
CA SER A 206 -23.79 17.27 -18.09
C SER A 206 -22.56 16.72 -18.82
N PHE A 207 -22.24 15.44 -18.62
CA PHE A 207 -21.13 14.78 -19.31
C PHE A 207 -21.34 14.68 -20.82
N LYS A 208 -22.53 14.29 -21.26
CA LYS A 208 -22.88 14.18 -22.69
C LYS A 208 -22.97 15.54 -23.39
N GLU A 209 -23.31 16.59 -22.63
CA GLU A 209 -23.32 17.98 -23.08
C GLU A 209 -21.92 18.63 -23.07
N ALA A 210 -20.98 18.06 -22.32
CA ALA A 210 -19.63 18.59 -22.19
C ALA A 210 -18.86 18.57 -23.54
N ASP A 211 -17.90 19.49 -23.62
CA ASP A 211 -16.98 19.52 -24.75
C ASP A 211 -16.07 18.29 -24.77
N MET A 212 -16.16 17.52 -25.85
CA MET A 212 -15.40 16.28 -26.01
C MET A 212 -13.88 16.51 -26.09
N SER A 213 -13.42 17.71 -26.43
CA SER A 213 -11.98 18.03 -26.38
C SER A 213 -11.49 18.07 -24.93
N THR A 214 -12.27 18.62 -24.02
CA THR A 214 -12.00 18.64 -22.58
C THR A 214 -12.03 17.21 -22.01
N VAL A 215 -13.05 16.42 -22.34
CA VAL A 215 -13.15 15.01 -21.91
C VAL A 215 -11.96 14.20 -22.43
N LYS A 216 -11.58 14.36 -23.70
CA LYS A 216 -10.41 13.71 -24.30
C LYS A 216 -9.10 14.14 -23.63
N ALA A 217 -8.95 15.40 -23.26
CA ALA A 217 -7.76 15.89 -22.55
C ALA A 217 -7.65 15.27 -21.14
N LEU A 218 -8.78 15.04 -20.45
CA LEU A 218 -8.82 14.42 -19.14
C LEU A 218 -8.56 12.92 -19.17
N PHE A 219 -9.09 12.21 -20.19
CA PHE A 219 -9.14 10.75 -20.16
C PHE A 219 -8.39 10.08 -21.31
N GLY A 220 -8.06 10.81 -22.38
CA GLY A 220 -7.43 10.26 -23.58
C GLY A 220 -5.91 10.38 -23.55
N GLY A 221 -5.21 9.26 -23.69
CA GLY A 221 -3.75 9.25 -23.85
C GLY A 221 -2.93 9.31 -22.56
N LYS A 222 -1.60 9.19 -22.71
CA LYS A 222 -0.67 8.96 -21.58
C LYS A 222 -0.37 10.19 -20.72
N ALA A 223 -0.66 11.39 -21.19
CA ALA A 223 -0.47 12.63 -20.42
C ALA A 223 -1.75 13.12 -19.74
N SER A 224 -2.78 12.29 -19.69
CA SER A 224 -4.10 12.62 -19.17
C SER A 224 -4.20 12.49 -17.64
N PHE A 225 -5.28 13.04 -17.08
CA PHE A 225 -5.67 12.80 -15.69
C PHE A 225 -5.83 11.30 -15.40
N ALA A 226 -6.51 10.54 -16.30
CA ALA A 226 -6.70 9.10 -16.13
C ALA A 226 -5.36 8.35 -16.04
N SER A 227 -4.36 8.68 -16.87
CA SER A 227 -3.02 8.10 -16.78
C SER A 227 -2.34 8.41 -15.44
N SER A 228 -2.43 9.66 -14.99
CA SER A 228 -1.87 10.06 -13.68
C SER A 228 -2.52 9.32 -12.51
N VAL A 229 -3.83 9.08 -12.59
CA VAL A 229 -4.57 8.28 -11.61
C VAL A 229 -4.16 6.82 -11.67
N SER A 230 -3.96 6.24 -12.87
CA SER A 230 -3.45 4.89 -13.07
C SER A 230 -2.11 4.67 -12.36
N ASP A 231 -1.16 5.60 -12.54
CA ASP A 231 0.15 5.56 -11.89
C ASP A 231 0.03 5.57 -10.35
N LYS A 232 -0.87 6.39 -9.81
CA LYS A 232 -1.13 6.44 -8.37
C LYS A 232 -1.82 5.19 -7.84
N ALA A 233 -2.79 4.67 -8.59
CA ALA A 233 -3.48 3.42 -8.25
C ALA A 233 -2.51 2.22 -8.24
N SER A 234 -1.61 2.15 -9.23
CA SER A 234 -0.53 1.16 -9.26
C SER A 234 0.37 1.25 -8.03
N ALA A 235 0.79 2.46 -7.64
CA ALA A 235 1.61 2.66 -6.45
C ALA A 235 0.89 2.23 -5.16
N ILE A 236 -0.42 2.47 -5.05
CA ILE A 236 -1.25 2.02 -3.93
C ILE A 236 -1.33 0.49 -3.92
N ALA A 237 -1.61 -0.15 -5.06
CA ALA A 237 -1.71 -1.60 -5.18
C ALA A 237 -0.38 -2.30 -4.83
N ILE A 238 0.76 -1.77 -5.29
CA ILE A 238 2.10 -2.26 -4.95
C ILE A 238 2.36 -2.11 -3.44
N SER A 239 2.01 -0.97 -2.86
CA SER A 239 2.17 -0.74 -1.42
C SER A 239 1.32 -1.72 -0.60
N ALA A 240 0.07 -1.94 -1.00
CA ALA A 240 -0.83 -2.88 -0.34
C ALA A 240 -0.28 -4.32 -0.39
N ASN A 241 0.17 -4.76 -1.57
CA ASN A 241 0.78 -6.08 -1.75
C ASN A 241 2.06 -6.24 -0.90
N SER A 242 2.93 -5.24 -0.88
CA SER A 242 4.15 -5.26 -0.06
C SER A 242 3.83 -5.38 1.44
N GLU A 243 2.83 -4.64 1.92
CA GLU A 243 2.42 -4.70 3.34
C GLU A 243 1.71 -6.02 3.68
N ALA A 244 0.87 -6.56 2.79
CA ALA A 244 0.24 -7.87 2.97
C ALA A 244 1.31 -8.98 3.07
N ASN A 245 2.33 -8.93 2.21
CA ASN A 245 3.44 -9.89 2.24
C ASN A 245 4.26 -9.80 3.52
N LYS A 246 4.50 -8.59 4.07
CA LYS A 246 5.18 -8.44 5.37
C LYS A 246 4.42 -9.10 6.50
N GLN A 247 3.10 -9.04 6.49
CA GLN A 247 2.26 -9.67 7.52
C GLN A 247 2.22 -11.19 7.38
N SER A 248 2.27 -11.71 6.15
CA SER A 248 2.30 -13.15 5.89
C SER A 248 3.67 -13.81 6.16
N LEU A 249 4.75 -13.03 6.22
CA LEU A 249 6.10 -13.52 6.50
C LEU A 249 6.27 -14.10 7.93
N TYR A 250 5.40 -13.70 8.85
CA TYR A 250 5.41 -14.20 10.22
C TYR A 250 4.07 -14.86 10.54
N ASN A 251 4.05 -16.19 10.54
CA ASN A 251 2.88 -16.89 11.07
C ASN A 251 2.79 -16.73 12.60
N SER A 252 1.63 -17.06 13.15
CA SER A 252 1.34 -16.95 14.61
C SER A 252 2.31 -17.71 15.52
N THR A 253 3.18 -18.55 14.95
CA THR A 253 4.24 -19.30 15.63
C THR A 253 5.63 -18.71 15.44
N GLY A 254 5.75 -17.52 14.83
CA GLY A 254 7.03 -16.85 14.58
C GLY A 254 7.90 -17.56 13.54
N ASN A 255 7.34 -18.50 12.78
CA ASN A 255 8.06 -19.13 11.68
C ASN A 255 8.00 -18.23 10.42
N TYR A 256 9.17 -17.96 9.88
CA TYR A 256 9.34 -17.29 8.60
C TYR A 256 8.78 -18.20 7.49
N SER A 257 7.66 -17.82 6.88
CA SER A 257 7.18 -18.47 5.68
C SER A 257 7.99 -17.92 4.50
N ASN A 258 8.79 -18.79 3.89
CA ASN A 258 9.64 -18.46 2.74
C ASN A 258 8.74 -18.21 1.51
N TYR A 259 8.12 -17.04 1.42
CA TYR A 259 7.45 -16.62 0.20
C TYR A 259 8.51 -16.09 -0.78
N SER A 260 8.63 -16.75 -1.91
CA SER A 260 9.51 -16.35 -3.00
C SER A 260 9.18 -14.93 -3.44
N THR A 261 10.06 -14.00 -3.16
CA THR A 261 10.00 -12.59 -3.61
C THR A 261 10.12 -12.46 -5.14
N GLY A 262 10.22 -13.58 -5.87
CA GLY A 262 10.43 -13.61 -7.33
C GLY A 262 9.19 -13.30 -8.19
N ASN A 263 7.98 -13.40 -7.64
CA ASN A 263 6.75 -13.30 -8.45
C ASN A 263 6.08 -11.91 -8.46
N LEU A 264 6.68 -10.92 -7.77
CA LEU A 264 6.06 -9.60 -7.61
C LEU A 264 6.07 -8.74 -8.88
N MET A 265 6.93 -9.07 -9.85
CA MET A 265 7.07 -8.28 -11.09
C MET A 265 6.38 -8.92 -12.30
N SER A 266 6.02 -10.20 -12.25
CA SER A 266 5.43 -10.88 -13.42
C SER A 266 3.95 -10.57 -13.66
N ASP A 267 3.24 -10.03 -12.64
CA ASP A 267 1.83 -9.68 -12.75
C ASP A 267 1.57 -8.25 -13.27
N PHE A 268 2.64 -7.46 -13.51
CA PHE A 268 2.54 -6.06 -13.92
C PHE A 268 3.09 -5.78 -15.34
N PHE A 269 3.58 -6.83 -16.05
CA PHE A 269 4.09 -6.68 -17.42
C PHE A 269 3.41 -7.61 -18.42
#